data_714355c4dde13506feb12a5404a08349
#
_entry.id   714355c4dde13506feb12a5404a08349
#
_cell.length_a   1.000
_cell.length_b   1.000
_cell.length_c   1.000
_cell.angle_alpha   90.00
_cell.angle_beta   90.00
_cell.angle_gamma   90.00
#
_symmetry.space_group_name_H-M   'P 1'
#
loop_
_entity.id
_entity.type
_entity.pdbx_description
1 polymer ?
#
loop_
_entity_poly.entity_id
_entity_poly.type
_entity_poly.pdbx_seq_one_letter_code
_entity_poly.pdbx_strand_id
1 'polypeptide(L)' 'MKQPEGKRTMQELYNLSKNLKQLREGYGYTQTAVAQKIGIRYQSYHAYEAGITVPTLENFIKLAKLYDVPLDELIAP' A
#
# COMPACT_ATOMS: atom_id res chain seq x y z
N MET A 1 14.86 -5.56 -24.44
CA MET A 1 13.75 -6.50 -24.48
C MET A 1 12.69 -6.15 -23.43
N LYS A 2 11.45 -6.32 -23.81
CA LYS A 2 10.36 -5.95 -22.93
C LYS A 2 10.12 -7.03 -21.88
N GLN A 3 9.93 -6.62 -20.61
CA GLN A 3 9.63 -7.57 -19.55
C GLN A 3 8.18 -8.03 -19.64
N PRO A 4 7.90 -9.28 -19.21
CA PRO A 4 6.52 -9.73 -19.12
C PRO A 4 5.68 -8.85 -18.20
N GLU A 5 4.44 -8.60 -18.60
CA GLU A 5 3.51 -7.79 -17.83
C GLU A 5 3.39 -8.27 -16.39
N GLY A 6 3.20 -9.57 -16.22
CA GLY A 6 2.99 -10.13 -14.88
C GLY A 6 4.16 -9.91 -13.95
N LYS A 7 5.38 -9.99 -14.49
CA LYS A 7 6.56 -9.78 -13.67
C LYS A 7 6.68 -8.34 -13.19
N ARG A 8 6.37 -7.37 -14.05
CA ARG A 8 6.39 -5.97 -13.68
C ARG A 8 5.33 -5.67 -12.63
N THR A 9 4.13 -6.23 -12.81
CA THR A 9 3.05 -6.04 -11.85
C THR A 9 3.42 -6.58 -10.49
N MET A 10 4.06 -7.75 -10.43
CA MET A 10 4.48 -8.33 -9.15
C MET A 10 5.52 -7.47 -8.45
N GLN A 11 6.43 -6.85 -9.21
CA GLN A 11 7.40 -5.94 -8.62
C GLN A 11 6.72 -4.75 -7.98
N GLU A 12 5.74 -4.16 -8.65
CA GLU A 12 5.01 -3.01 -8.13
C GLU A 12 4.18 -3.38 -6.91
N LEU A 13 3.59 -4.57 -6.88
CA LEU A 13 2.85 -5.04 -5.71
C LEU A 13 3.77 -5.25 -4.51
N TYR A 14 4.97 -5.77 -4.74
CA TYR A 14 5.96 -5.89 -3.68
C TYR A 14 6.35 -4.52 -3.16
N ASN A 15 6.59 -3.58 -4.07
CA ASN A 15 6.93 -2.20 -3.68
C ASN A 15 5.82 -1.59 -2.85
N LEU A 16 4.56 -1.83 -3.22
CA LEU A 16 3.42 -1.30 -2.49
C LEU A 16 3.43 -1.77 -1.03
N SER A 17 3.54 -3.08 -0.82
CA SER A 17 3.50 -3.61 0.54
C SER A 17 4.64 -3.05 1.39
N LYS A 18 5.83 -2.96 0.81
CA LYS A 18 6.99 -2.42 1.51
C LYS A 18 6.82 -0.93 1.81
N ASN A 19 6.36 -0.17 0.82
CA ASN A 19 6.21 1.28 0.98
C ASN A 19 5.13 1.63 2.00
N LEU A 20 4.03 0.88 2.02
CA LEU A 20 2.98 1.10 3.02
C LEU A 20 3.53 0.93 4.43
N LYS A 21 4.31 -0.11 4.65
CA LYS A 21 4.90 -0.34 5.98
C LYS A 21 5.86 0.78 6.35
N GLN A 22 6.71 1.20 5.42
CA GLN A 22 7.69 2.26 5.70
C GLN A 22 7.00 3.59 6.00
N LEU A 23 5.99 3.93 5.22
CA LEU A 23 5.24 5.17 5.44
C LEU A 23 4.52 5.13 6.78
N ARG A 24 3.85 4.02 7.07
CA ARG A 24 3.15 3.86 8.34
C ARG A 24 4.08 4.03 9.52
N GLU A 25 5.23 3.37 9.47
CA GLU A 25 6.22 3.45 10.56
C GLU A 25 6.79 4.85 10.69
N GLY A 26 7.02 5.50 9.54
CA GLY A 26 7.54 6.87 9.55
C GLY A 26 6.56 7.87 10.17
N TYR A 27 5.27 7.63 10.02
CA TYR A 27 4.25 8.46 10.65
C TYR A 27 3.96 8.05 12.11
N GLY A 28 4.51 6.93 12.56
CA GLY A 28 4.28 6.45 13.91
C GLY A 28 2.91 5.81 14.13
N TYR A 29 2.27 5.34 13.06
CA TYR A 29 0.95 4.71 13.15
C TYR A 29 1.07 3.21 13.37
N THR A 30 0.09 2.63 14.09
CA THR A 30 -0.11 1.18 14.10
C THR A 30 -0.95 0.78 12.89
N GLN A 31 -0.93 -0.51 12.56
CA GLN A 31 -1.80 -1.00 11.48
C GLN A 31 -3.27 -0.76 11.79
N THR A 32 -3.66 -0.95 13.05
CA THR A 32 -5.03 -0.69 13.49
C THR A 32 -5.41 0.78 13.27
N ALA A 33 -4.51 1.68 13.62
CA ALA A 33 -4.77 3.11 13.46
C ALA A 33 -4.99 3.48 12.00
N VAL A 34 -4.16 2.94 11.10
CA VAL A 34 -4.31 3.21 9.66
C VAL A 34 -5.65 2.67 9.15
N ALA A 35 -6.00 1.43 9.53
CA ALA A 35 -7.26 0.85 9.11
C ALA A 35 -8.44 1.73 9.55
N GLN A 36 -8.41 2.21 10.79
CA GLN A 36 -9.44 3.12 11.30
C GLN A 36 -9.49 4.43 10.52
N LYS A 37 -8.33 5.00 10.22
CA LYS A 37 -8.25 6.30 9.55
C LYS A 37 -8.84 6.26 8.14
N ILE A 38 -8.69 5.14 7.45
CA ILE A 38 -9.24 5.03 6.09
C ILE A 38 -10.55 4.25 6.04
N GLY A 39 -11.05 3.80 7.20
CA GLY A 39 -12.38 3.19 7.30
C GLY A 39 -12.46 1.78 6.77
N ILE A 40 -11.42 0.98 6.96
CA ILE A 40 -11.40 -0.43 6.55
C ILE A 40 -11.11 -1.31 7.76
N ARG A 41 -11.26 -2.62 7.58
CA ARG A 41 -10.98 -3.57 8.63
C ARG A 41 -9.48 -3.75 8.79
N TYR A 42 -9.06 -4.02 10.02
CA TYR A 42 -7.65 -4.28 10.31
C TYR A 42 -7.08 -5.38 9.41
N GLN A 43 -7.83 -6.47 9.23
CA GLN A 43 -7.38 -7.61 8.43
C GLN A 43 -7.08 -7.20 6.99
N SER A 44 -7.88 -6.28 6.45
CA SER A 44 -7.66 -5.79 5.09
C SER A 44 -6.35 -5.02 4.99
N TYR A 45 -6.13 -4.09 5.93
CA TYR A 45 -4.89 -3.31 5.88
C TYR A 45 -3.67 -4.20 6.12
N HIS A 46 -3.78 -5.12 7.10
CA HIS A 46 -2.70 -6.06 7.36
C HIS A 46 -2.33 -6.85 6.09
N ALA A 47 -3.34 -7.30 5.34
CA ALA A 47 -3.11 -8.06 4.11
C ALA A 47 -2.39 -7.22 3.05
N TYR A 48 -2.65 -5.91 3.02
CA TYR A 48 -1.94 -5.02 2.09
C TYR A 48 -0.45 -4.98 2.41
N GLU A 49 -0.08 -4.82 3.68
CA GLU A 49 1.34 -4.79 4.07
C GLU A 49 2.00 -6.16 3.94
N ALA A 50 1.23 -7.22 4.13
CA ALA A 50 1.76 -8.57 4.00
C ALA A 50 1.91 -9.03 2.55
N GLY A 51 1.40 -8.25 1.60
CA GLY A 51 1.47 -8.61 0.19
C GLY A 51 0.50 -9.72 -0.20
N ILE A 52 -0.54 -9.94 0.61
CA ILE A 52 -1.53 -10.99 0.35
C ILE A 52 -2.61 -10.50 -0.61
N THR A 53 -3.07 -9.26 -0.42
CA THR A 53 -4.07 -8.65 -1.30
C THR A 53 -3.63 -7.26 -1.66
N VAL A 54 -4.27 -6.69 -2.67
CA VAL A 54 -4.03 -5.31 -3.09
C VAL A 54 -5.24 -4.46 -2.77
N PRO A 55 -5.04 -3.17 -2.48
CA PRO A 55 -6.17 -2.28 -2.22
C PRO A 55 -7.04 -2.12 -3.47
N THR A 56 -8.33 -1.90 -3.23
CA THR A 56 -9.17 -1.34 -4.29
C THR A 56 -8.63 0.02 -4.67
N LEU A 57 -9.03 0.53 -5.83
CA LEU A 57 -8.61 1.87 -6.23
C LEU A 57 -9.02 2.91 -5.19
N GLU A 58 -10.23 2.77 -4.64
CA GLU A 58 -10.69 3.69 -3.60
C GLU A 58 -9.78 3.69 -2.40
N ASN A 59 -9.42 2.52 -1.89
CA ASN A 59 -8.54 2.42 -0.72
C ASN A 59 -7.12 2.86 -1.04
N PHE A 60 -6.66 2.60 -2.25
CA PHE A 60 -5.35 3.05 -2.71
C PHE A 60 -5.26 4.58 -2.67
N ILE A 61 -6.31 5.26 -3.16
CA ILE A 61 -6.38 6.72 -3.12
C ILE A 61 -6.41 7.21 -1.68
N LYS A 62 -7.18 6.57 -0.81
CA LYS A 62 -7.25 6.94 0.60
C LYS A 62 -5.88 6.83 1.29
N LEU A 63 -5.13 5.80 0.96
CA LEU A 63 -3.79 5.61 1.53
C LEU A 63 -2.83 6.69 1.05
N ALA A 64 -2.86 7.04 -0.23
CA ALA A 64 -2.02 8.10 -0.75
C ALA A 64 -2.33 9.43 -0.07
N LYS A 65 -3.60 9.71 0.16
CA LYS A 65 -4.01 10.95 0.85
C LYS A 65 -3.58 10.92 2.31
N LEU A 66 -3.72 9.78 2.97
CA LEU A 66 -3.33 9.66 4.36
C LEU A 66 -1.85 9.96 4.56
N TYR A 67 -1.02 9.42 3.69
CA TYR A 67 0.43 9.57 3.78
C TYR A 67 0.95 10.79 3.01
N ASP A 68 0.05 11.54 2.38
CA ASP A 68 0.39 12.77 1.64
C ASP A 68 1.47 12.53 0.61
N VAL A 69 1.27 11.51 -0.21
CA VAL A 69 2.17 11.16 -1.33
C VAL A 69 1.37 10.98 -2.60
N PRO A 70 1.99 11.22 -3.77
CA PRO A 70 1.34 10.90 -5.04
C PRO A 70 1.08 9.41 -5.16
N LEU A 71 0.08 9.03 -5.96
CA LEU A 71 -0.29 7.62 -6.12
C LEU A 71 0.88 6.76 -6.57
N ASP A 72 1.69 7.27 -7.50
CA ASP A 72 2.79 6.50 -8.05
C ASP A 72 3.91 6.28 -7.05
N GLU A 73 4.01 7.11 -6.02
CA GLU A 73 5.01 6.86 -4.97
C GLU A 73 4.71 5.62 -4.15
N LEU A 74 3.45 5.25 -4.05
CA LEU A 74 3.09 4.05 -3.29
C LEU A 74 3.61 2.77 -3.93
N ILE A 75 3.85 2.78 -5.23
CA ILE A 75 4.34 1.61 -5.96
C ILE A 75 5.76 1.79 -6.47
N ALA A 76 6.41 2.88 -6.10
CA ALA A 76 7.78 3.17 -6.54
C ALA A 76 8.79 2.27 -5.84
N PRO A 77 9.89 1.93 -6.51
CA PRO A 77 10.95 1.10 -5.90
C PRO A 77 11.66 1.78 -4.74
#